data_e4d32363d472b0dc7657e739abbcb96f
#
_entry.id   e4d32363d472b0dc7657e739abbcb96f
#
_cell.length_a   1.000
_cell.length_b   1.000
_cell.length_c   1.000
_cell.angle_alpha   90.00
_cell.angle_beta   90.00
_cell.angle_gamma   90.00
#
_symmetry.space_group_name_H-M   'P 1'
#
loop_
_entity.id
_entity.type
_entity.pdbx_description
1 polymer ?
#
loop_
_entity_poly.entity_id
_entity_poly.type
_entity_poly.pdbx_seq_one_letter_code
_entity_poly.pdbx_strand_id
1 'polypeptide(L)'
;MADIKQTDVQQFSLFENEGSNGKNGIEEPLPSSPYSNYIVYVDESGDHGLVNIDDNYPVFVLAFCVFHKRYYSEKVVPALEKFKFNHFGHDHVILHEHEIRKEKGEFTFFRDRKHKSQFINELTSIIDESNFILISCVIDKTALRNKNGTVSNPYHLALGFCLETLYEFLQEKKQDQKTTHVVVECRGDKEDKELELEFRRICDGENQLSATLPFNIVFANKMANSSGLQLADLVARPIGLSVIRPTQPNRAYEILKRKFYCEGGREKVGKDFENWGLKVFPVPESEKPR
;
A
#
# COMPACT_ATOMS: atom_id res chain seq x y z
N MET A 1 59.98 -7.68 21.82
CA MET A 1 58.81 -7.25 22.63
C MET A 1 58.20 -6.07 21.89
N ALA A 2 57.12 -6.30 21.20
CA ALA A 2 56.41 -5.26 20.45
C ALA A 2 55.09 -4.96 21.18
N ASP A 3 54.95 -3.70 21.61
CA ASP A 3 53.78 -3.21 22.30
C ASP A 3 52.57 -3.19 21.35
N ILE A 4 51.57 -3.99 21.68
CA ILE A 4 50.28 -3.95 21.04
C ILE A 4 49.52 -2.77 21.66
N LYS A 5 49.34 -1.69 20.89
CA LYS A 5 48.43 -0.61 21.25
C LYS A 5 46.99 -1.13 21.24
N GLN A 6 46.41 -1.15 22.42
CA GLN A 6 44.96 -1.33 22.60
C GLN A 6 44.23 -0.14 21.96
N THR A 7 43.47 -0.39 20.91
CA THR A 7 42.53 0.57 20.37
C THR A 7 41.29 0.54 21.24
N ASP A 8 41.05 1.60 22.00
CA ASP A 8 39.81 1.81 22.73
C ASP A 8 38.62 1.85 21.75
N VAL A 9 37.85 0.78 21.76
CA VAL A 9 36.54 0.76 21.08
C VAL A 9 35.58 1.50 22.01
N GLN A 10 35.25 2.72 21.63
CA GLN A 10 34.24 3.52 22.33
C GLN A 10 32.86 2.84 22.14
N GLN A 11 32.39 2.14 23.16
CA GLN A 11 31.07 1.53 23.20
C GLN A 11 30.06 2.62 23.54
N PHE A 12 29.23 3.02 22.57
CA PHE A 12 28.12 3.96 22.82
C PHE A 12 27.05 3.25 23.67
N SER A 13 26.73 3.79 24.84
CA SER A 13 25.62 3.31 25.66
C SER A 13 24.30 3.82 25.07
N LEU A 14 23.41 2.90 24.69
CA LEU A 14 22.06 3.22 24.21
C LEU A 14 21.12 3.77 25.31
N PHE A 15 21.55 3.73 26.58
CA PHE A 15 20.69 4.03 27.73
C PHE A 15 21.27 5.08 28.69
N GLU A 16 22.34 5.78 28.33
CA GLU A 16 22.81 6.90 29.14
C GLU A 16 21.94 8.13 28.92
N ASN A 17 21.16 8.47 29.95
CA ASN A 17 20.57 9.79 30.06
C ASN A 17 21.69 10.80 30.34
N GLU A 18 22.08 11.59 29.37
CA GLU A 18 22.89 12.77 29.62
C GLU A 18 22.12 13.70 30.57
N GLY A 19 22.62 13.79 31.81
CA GLY A 19 22.08 14.70 32.80
C GLY A 19 22.09 16.13 32.26
N SER A 20 20.93 16.75 32.28
CA SER A 20 20.68 18.13 31.89
C SER A 20 21.61 19.10 32.63
N ASN A 21 22.71 19.51 32.00
CA ASN A 21 23.43 20.72 32.36
C ASN A 21 22.93 21.84 31.45
N GLY A 22 22.12 22.75 32.07
CA GLY A 22 21.59 23.93 31.40
C GLY A 22 22.71 24.80 30.85
N LYS A 23 22.78 24.88 29.53
CA LYS A 23 23.32 26.03 28.81
C LYS A 23 22.27 26.43 27.78
N ASN A 24 21.79 27.67 27.87
CA ASN A 24 20.99 28.33 26.86
C ASN A 24 21.76 28.38 25.53
N GLY A 25 21.77 27.26 24.79
CA GLY A 25 22.17 27.21 23.40
C GLY A 25 20.93 27.46 22.57
N ILE A 26 20.98 28.40 21.64
CA ILE A 26 20.03 28.52 20.54
C ILE A 26 20.09 27.16 19.83
N GLU A 27 19.06 26.34 20.01
CA GLU A 27 18.92 25.07 19.24
C GLU A 27 18.84 25.46 17.77
N GLU A 28 19.88 25.16 17.00
CA GLU A 28 19.78 25.21 15.55
C GLU A 28 18.62 24.32 15.12
N PRO A 29 17.69 24.82 14.28
CA PRO A 29 16.58 24.00 13.82
C PRO A 29 17.14 22.77 13.14
N LEU A 30 16.74 21.58 13.59
CA LEU A 30 17.09 20.31 12.96
C LEU A 30 16.84 20.41 11.44
N PRO A 31 17.80 19.98 10.60
CA PRO A 31 17.65 20.04 9.16
C PRO A 31 16.33 19.37 8.75
N SER A 32 15.54 20.01 7.90
CA SER A 32 14.26 19.48 7.46
C SER A 32 14.47 18.08 6.89
N SER A 33 13.72 17.10 7.41
CA SER A 33 13.82 15.70 6.96
C SER A 33 13.77 15.60 5.42
N PRO A 34 14.68 14.86 4.78
CA PRO A 34 14.67 14.64 3.34
C PRO A 34 13.48 13.76 2.90
N TYR A 35 12.79 13.16 3.85
CA TYR A 35 11.67 12.28 3.61
C TYR A 35 10.34 13.00 3.68
N SER A 36 9.40 12.58 2.82
CA SER A 36 8.02 13.08 2.88
C SER A 36 7.33 12.66 4.18
N ASN A 37 6.24 13.34 4.49
CA ASN A 37 5.39 12.98 5.63
C ASN A 37 4.52 11.74 5.34
N TYR A 38 4.64 11.14 4.16
CA TYR A 38 3.84 10.01 3.72
C TYR A 38 4.67 8.76 3.53
N ILE A 39 4.03 7.61 3.68
CA ILE A 39 4.54 6.28 3.37
C ILE A 39 3.45 5.52 2.62
N VAL A 40 3.86 4.69 1.67
CA VAL A 40 2.93 3.92 0.83
C VAL A 40 3.15 2.44 1.07
N TYR A 41 2.08 1.70 1.30
CA TYR A 41 2.10 0.24 1.34
C TYR A 41 1.31 -0.28 0.15
N VAL A 42 1.87 -1.27 -0.53
CA VAL A 42 1.35 -1.79 -1.79
C VAL A 42 1.12 -3.27 -1.69
N ASP A 43 -0.04 -3.70 -2.15
CA ASP A 43 -0.31 -5.11 -2.39
C ASP A 43 -1.23 -5.27 -3.60
N GLU A 44 -1.39 -6.51 -4.08
CA GLU A 44 -2.18 -6.82 -5.24
C GLU A 44 -3.24 -7.89 -4.98
N SER A 45 -4.18 -8.00 -5.92
CA SER A 45 -5.13 -9.10 -5.99
C SER A 45 -5.25 -9.64 -7.41
N GLY A 46 -5.19 -10.94 -7.55
CA GLY A 46 -5.10 -11.64 -8.83
C GLY A 46 -3.66 -11.72 -9.34
N ASP A 47 -3.39 -12.73 -10.17
CA ASP A 47 -2.09 -12.85 -10.85
C ASP A 47 -2.02 -11.90 -12.06
N HIS A 48 -0.81 -11.49 -12.43
CA HIS A 48 -0.57 -10.61 -13.59
C HIS A 48 -0.36 -11.38 -14.91
N GLY A 49 -0.48 -12.71 -14.90
CA GLY A 49 -0.34 -13.53 -16.09
C GLY A 49 -1.49 -13.35 -17.07
N LEU A 50 -1.20 -13.37 -18.37
CA LEU A 50 -2.18 -13.21 -19.44
C LEU A 50 -2.44 -14.51 -20.20
N VAL A 51 -1.72 -15.60 -19.88
CA VAL A 51 -1.86 -16.90 -20.57
C VAL A 51 -3.05 -17.68 -20.01
N ASN A 52 -3.06 -17.91 -18.70
CA ASN A 52 -4.09 -18.65 -17.99
C ASN A 52 -4.90 -17.72 -17.10
N ILE A 53 -5.87 -17.01 -17.69
CA ILE A 53 -6.71 -16.06 -16.96
C ILE A 53 -7.79 -16.86 -16.20
N ASP A 54 -7.90 -16.62 -14.87
CA ASP A 54 -8.99 -17.19 -14.06
C ASP A 54 -10.32 -16.51 -14.43
N ASP A 55 -11.24 -17.28 -15.00
CA ASP A 55 -12.57 -16.79 -15.39
C ASP A 55 -13.40 -16.25 -14.22
N ASN A 56 -13.12 -16.67 -12.99
CA ASN A 56 -13.81 -16.20 -11.80
C ASN A 56 -13.24 -14.87 -11.29
N TYR A 57 -11.99 -14.54 -11.67
CA TYR A 57 -11.31 -13.33 -11.28
C TYR A 57 -10.36 -12.84 -12.41
N PRO A 58 -10.91 -12.41 -13.56
CA PRO A 58 -10.13 -12.08 -14.76
C PRO A 58 -9.44 -10.71 -14.68
N VAL A 59 -9.22 -10.20 -13.48
CA VAL A 59 -8.58 -8.89 -13.25
C VAL A 59 -7.28 -9.05 -12.47
N PHE A 60 -6.41 -8.07 -12.65
CA PHE A 60 -5.28 -7.80 -11.78
C PHE A 60 -5.50 -6.43 -11.12
N VAL A 61 -5.37 -6.35 -9.82
CA VAL A 61 -5.54 -5.13 -9.03
C VAL A 61 -4.22 -4.81 -8.35
N LEU A 62 -3.77 -3.56 -8.46
CA LEU A 62 -2.69 -3.04 -7.65
C LEU A 62 -3.26 -1.93 -6.76
N ALA A 63 -3.02 -2.00 -5.46
CA ALA A 63 -3.56 -1.07 -4.48
C ALA A 63 -2.44 -0.41 -3.67
N PHE A 64 -2.41 0.93 -3.68
CA PHE A 64 -1.52 1.77 -2.89
C PHE A 64 -2.29 2.38 -1.73
N CYS A 65 -1.94 2.00 -0.50
CA CYS A 65 -2.44 2.63 0.71
C CYS A 65 -1.44 3.70 1.18
N VAL A 66 -1.79 4.97 1.02
CA VAL A 66 -0.94 6.12 1.33
C VAL A 66 -1.28 6.67 2.71
N PHE A 67 -0.39 6.54 3.65
CA PHE A 67 -0.57 6.99 5.03
C PHE A 67 0.28 8.22 5.34
N HIS A 68 -0.28 9.16 6.09
CA HIS A 68 0.51 10.14 6.80
C HIS A 68 1.23 9.45 7.97
N LYS A 69 2.56 9.49 8.01
CA LYS A 69 3.41 8.71 8.92
C LYS A 69 3.02 8.83 10.40
N ARG A 70 2.78 10.07 10.85
CA ARG A 70 2.38 10.30 12.24
C ARG A 70 1.05 9.63 12.57
N TYR A 71 0.04 9.79 11.72
CA TYR A 71 -1.27 9.16 11.95
C TYR A 71 -1.17 7.63 11.89
N TYR A 72 -0.37 7.11 10.96
CA TYR A 72 -0.13 5.68 10.83
C TYR A 72 0.46 5.09 12.13
N SER A 73 1.54 5.68 12.64
CA SER A 73 2.23 5.19 13.85
C SER A 73 1.42 5.39 15.12
N GLU A 74 0.67 6.50 15.25
CA GLU A 74 -0.05 6.83 16.47
C GLU A 74 -1.47 6.23 16.55
N LYS A 75 -2.09 5.87 15.41
CA LYS A 75 -3.49 5.45 15.35
C LYS A 75 -3.69 4.11 14.67
N VAL A 76 -3.16 3.92 13.46
CA VAL A 76 -3.46 2.74 12.66
C VAL A 76 -2.77 1.49 13.21
N VAL A 77 -1.47 1.57 13.45
CA VAL A 77 -0.69 0.44 14.00
C VAL A 77 -1.25 0.00 15.35
N PRO A 78 -1.45 0.88 16.35
CA PRO A 78 -1.99 0.46 17.64
C PRO A 78 -3.41 -0.12 17.56
N ALA A 79 -4.25 0.35 16.63
CA ALA A 79 -5.59 -0.20 16.45
C ALA A 79 -5.55 -1.65 15.97
N LEU A 80 -4.69 -1.96 14.99
CA LEU A 80 -4.50 -3.32 14.48
C LEU A 80 -3.84 -4.25 15.51
N GLU A 81 -2.85 -3.76 16.23
CA GLU A 81 -2.22 -4.53 17.32
C GLU A 81 -3.24 -4.87 18.41
N LYS A 82 -4.00 -3.89 18.88
CA LYS A 82 -5.08 -4.11 19.85
C LYS A 82 -6.12 -5.13 19.36
N PHE A 83 -6.50 -5.04 18.08
CA PHE A 83 -7.39 -6.01 17.47
C PHE A 83 -6.83 -7.43 17.53
N LYS A 84 -5.54 -7.60 17.18
CA LYS A 84 -4.87 -8.89 17.24
C LYS A 84 -4.79 -9.43 18.67
N PHE A 85 -4.39 -8.61 19.63
CA PHE A 85 -4.38 -9.02 21.05
C PHE A 85 -5.76 -9.46 21.53
N ASN A 86 -6.83 -8.79 21.10
CA ASN A 86 -8.20 -9.14 21.51
C ASN A 86 -8.66 -10.48 20.92
N HIS A 87 -8.28 -10.82 19.69
CA HIS A 87 -8.76 -12.01 19.00
C HIS A 87 -7.83 -13.22 19.12
N PHE A 88 -6.53 -12.99 19.24
CA PHE A 88 -5.50 -14.06 19.22
C PHE A 88 -4.68 -14.11 20.52
N GLY A 89 -4.73 -13.09 21.37
CA GLY A 89 -3.91 -12.99 22.59
C GLY A 89 -2.47 -12.53 22.33
N HIS A 90 -2.09 -12.31 21.08
CA HIS A 90 -0.78 -11.81 20.64
C HIS A 90 -0.90 -11.07 19.29
N ASP A 91 0.13 -10.37 18.89
CA ASP A 91 0.18 -9.53 17.70
C ASP A 91 0.84 -10.18 16.47
N HIS A 92 1.37 -11.41 16.58
CA HIS A 92 2.15 -12.06 15.54
C HIS A 92 1.33 -12.55 14.34
N VAL A 93 0.00 -12.66 14.45
CA VAL A 93 -0.85 -13.08 13.33
C VAL A 93 -0.80 -12.05 12.21
N ILE A 94 -0.59 -12.53 10.99
CA ILE A 94 -0.66 -11.72 9.78
C ILE A 94 -2.07 -11.83 9.21
N LEU A 95 -2.74 -10.68 9.03
CA LEU A 95 -4.11 -10.61 8.52
C LEU A 95 -4.08 -10.71 6.98
N HIS A 96 -4.26 -11.91 6.45
CA HIS A 96 -4.37 -12.16 5.01
C HIS A 96 -5.82 -12.31 4.55
N GLU A 97 -6.24 -11.55 3.54
CA GLU A 97 -7.62 -11.63 2.98
C GLU A 97 -7.99 -13.05 2.62
N HIS A 98 -7.09 -13.73 1.89
CA HIS A 98 -7.34 -15.08 1.44
C HIS A 98 -7.56 -16.06 2.60
N GLU A 99 -6.74 -15.99 3.65
CA GLU A 99 -6.83 -16.89 4.80
C GLU A 99 -8.07 -16.60 5.63
N ILE A 100 -8.36 -15.31 5.90
CA ILE A 100 -9.59 -14.88 6.60
C ILE A 100 -10.83 -15.36 5.85
N ARG A 101 -10.88 -15.14 4.56
CA ARG A 101 -12.01 -15.50 3.72
C ARG A 101 -12.22 -17.02 3.65
N LYS A 102 -11.13 -17.78 3.53
CA LYS A 102 -11.13 -19.24 3.40
C LYS A 102 -11.07 -19.99 4.74
N GLU A 103 -11.02 -19.25 5.87
CA GLU A 103 -10.91 -19.82 7.22
C GLU A 103 -9.72 -20.78 7.36
N LYS A 104 -8.54 -20.34 6.90
CA LYS A 104 -7.30 -21.12 6.90
C LYS A 104 -6.31 -20.58 7.93
N GLY A 105 -5.27 -21.39 8.24
CA GLY A 105 -4.21 -20.99 9.15
C GLY A 105 -4.76 -20.59 10.52
N GLU A 106 -4.37 -19.43 11.00
CA GLU A 106 -4.80 -18.88 12.29
C GLU A 106 -6.31 -18.57 12.34
N PHE A 107 -7.00 -18.52 11.19
CA PHE A 107 -8.42 -18.18 11.10
C PHE A 107 -9.37 -19.38 11.13
N THR A 108 -8.86 -20.56 11.43
CA THR A 108 -9.70 -21.77 11.70
C THR A 108 -10.46 -21.70 13.02
N PHE A 109 -10.18 -20.71 13.87
CA PHE A 109 -10.80 -20.54 15.19
C PHE A 109 -12.24 -20.02 15.19
N PHE A 110 -12.76 -19.64 14.04
CA PHE A 110 -14.15 -19.19 13.95
C PHE A 110 -15.12 -20.30 14.36
N ARG A 111 -15.80 -20.12 15.49
CA ARG A 111 -16.72 -21.12 16.06
C ARG A 111 -17.99 -21.27 15.24
N ASP A 112 -18.47 -20.14 14.70
CA ASP A 112 -19.70 -20.05 13.92
C ASP A 112 -19.71 -18.79 13.06
N ARG A 113 -20.77 -18.62 12.25
CA ARG A 113 -20.94 -17.46 11.37
C ARG A 113 -21.03 -16.14 12.14
N LYS A 114 -21.59 -16.16 13.36
CA LYS A 114 -21.75 -14.96 14.18
C LYS A 114 -20.39 -14.46 14.65
N HIS A 115 -19.55 -15.36 15.14
CA HIS A 115 -18.19 -15.04 15.57
C HIS A 115 -17.35 -14.48 14.41
N LYS A 116 -17.40 -15.14 13.23
CA LYS A 116 -16.75 -14.63 12.00
C LYS A 116 -17.27 -13.26 11.61
N SER A 117 -18.59 -13.06 11.64
CA SER A 117 -19.20 -11.77 11.30
C SER A 117 -18.76 -10.67 12.26
N GLN A 118 -18.65 -10.96 13.56
CA GLN A 118 -18.14 -10.00 14.54
C GLN A 118 -16.69 -9.61 14.22
N PHE A 119 -15.81 -10.59 14.02
CA PHE A 119 -14.41 -10.36 13.64
C PHE A 119 -14.30 -9.47 12.40
N ILE A 120 -15.02 -9.82 11.33
CA ILE A 120 -15.03 -9.04 10.07
C ILE A 120 -15.58 -7.64 10.29
N ASN A 121 -16.61 -7.46 11.12
CA ASN A 121 -17.17 -6.14 11.41
C ASN A 121 -16.17 -5.26 12.16
N GLU A 122 -15.47 -5.80 13.15
CA GLU A 122 -14.46 -5.07 13.91
C GLU A 122 -13.28 -4.67 13.02
N LEU A 123 -12.76 -5.61 12.20
CA LEU A 123 -11.71 -5.32 11.24
C LEU A 123 -12.14 -4.27 10.20
N THR A 124 -13.38 -4.37 9.73
CA THR A 124 -13.96 -3.39 8.80
C THR A 124 -14.07 -2.01 9.42
N SER A 125 -14.43 -1.91 10.72
CA SER A 125 -14.47 -0.64 11.44
C SER A 125 -13.09 -0.01 11.57
N ILE A 126 -12.04 -0.81 11.79
CA ILE A 126 -10.66 -0.32 11.81
C ILE A 126 -10.28 0.28 10.45
N ILE A 127 -10.60 -0.40 9.36
CA ILE A 127 -10.34 0.11 7.99
C ILE A 127 -11.14 1.39 7.75
N ASP A 128 -12.41 1.44 8.15
CA ASP A 128 -13.27 2.61 7.98
C ASP A 128 -12.77 3.83 8.75
N GLU A 129 -12.35 3.64 9.99
CA GLU A 129 -11.81 4.70 10.85
C GLU A 129 -10.38 5.11 10.49
N SER A 130 -9.61 4.23 9.85
CA SER A 130 -8.25 4.53 9.43
C SER A 130 -8.22 5.61 8.35
N ASN A 131 -7.45 6.67 8.60
CA ASN A 131 -7.29 7.77 7.65
C ASN A 131 -6.10 7.50 6.71
N PHE A 132 -6.40 7.00 5.53
CA PHE A 132 -5.42 6.84 4.45
C PHE A 132 -6.04 7.22 3.10
N ILE A 133 -5.20 7.48 2.13
CA ILE A 133 -5.60 7.68 0.73
C ILE A 133 -5.35 6.38 -0.02
N LEU A 134 -6.33 5.99 -0.82
CA LEU A 134 -6.27 4.81 -1.67
C LEU A 134 -6.09 5.24 -3.13
N ILE A 135 -5.07 4.67 -3.77
CA ILE A 135 -4.84 4.78 -5.22
C ILE A 135 -4.78 3.36 -5.74
N SER A 136 -5.57 3.04 -6.75
CA SER A 136 -5.61 1.68 -7.28
C SER A 136 -5.81 1.66 -8.78
N CYS A 137 -5.19 0.67 -9.42
CA CYS A 137 -5.41 0.35 -10.81
C CYS A 137 -5.93 -1.07 -10.95
N VAL A 138 -7.02 -1.24 -11.69
CA VAL A 138 -7.60 -2.53 -12.06
C VAL A 138 -7.34 -2.79 -13.53
N ILE A 139 -6.63 -3.86 -13.85
CA ILE A 139 -6.39 -4.30 -15.22
C ILE A 139 -7.36 -5.43 -15.56
N ASP A 140 -8.27 -5.20 -16.50
CA ASP A 140 -9.04 -6.27 -17.12
C ASP A 140 -8.13 -7.07 -18.07
N LYS A 141 -7.71 -8.24 -17.61
CA LYS A 141 -6.76 -9.10 -18.34
C LYS A 141 -7.34 -9.62 -19.65
N THR A 142 -8.64 -9.89 -19.68
CA THR A 142 -9.33 -10.40 -20.88
C THR A 142 -9.38 -9.31 -21.94
N ALA A 143 -9.80 -8.11 -21.58
CA ALA A 143 -9.84 -6.96 -22.48
C ALA A 143 -8.43 -6.55 -22.93
N LEU A 144 -7.43 -6.61 -22.04
CA LEU A 144 -6.05 -6.29 -22.36
C LEU A 144 -5.46 -7.29 -23.38
N ARG A 145 -5.67 -8.60 -23.17
CA ARG A 145 -5.21 -9.66 -24.09
C ARG A 145 -5.79 -9.52 -25.49
N ASN A 146 -7.04 -9.07 -25.58
CA ASN A 146 -7.75 -8.93 -26.86
C ASN A 146 -7.36 -7.66 -27.63
N LYS A 147 -6.60 -6.73 -27.02
CA LYS A 147 -6.04 -5.57 -27.75
C LYS A 147 -4.94 -6.05 -28.69
N ASN A 148 -5.08 -5.74 -29.98
CA ASN A 148 -4.05 -5.96 -30.99
C ASN A 148 -2.83 -5.08 -30.70
N GLY A 149 -1.69 -5.68 -30.34
CA GLY A 149 -0.44 -4.96 -30.08
C GLY A 149 0.51 -5.74 -29.17
N THR A 150 1.62 -5.13 -28.82
CA THR A 150 2.56 -5.70 -27.83
C THR A 150 1.87 -5.80 -26.49
N VAL A 151 1.74 -7.01 -25.96
CA VAL A 151 1.06 -7.27 -24.70
C VAL A 151 1.96 -6.76 -23.56
N SER A 152 1.60 -5.61 -23.01
CA SER A 152 2.31 -5.05 -21.85
C SER A 152 1.99 -5.85 -20.59
N ASN A 153 2.97 -5.98 -19.69
CA ASN A 153 2.78 -6.63 -18.41
C ASN A 153 1.73 -5.87 -17.57
N PRO A 154 0.63 -6.52 -17.12
CA PRO A 154 -0.41 -5.87 -16.31
C PRO A 154 0.13 -5.17 -15.07
N TYR A 155 1.14 -5.77 -14.42
CA TYR A 155 1.77 -5.19 -13.25
C TYR A 155 2.45 -3.85 -13.57
N HIS A 156 3.24 -3.82 -14.64
CA HIS A 156 3.96 -2.60 -15.07
C HIS A 156 2.99 -1.47 -15.42
N LEU A 157 1.89 -1.79 -16.12
CA LEU A 157 0.85 -0.82 -16.42
C LEU A 157 0.20 -0.24 -15.15
N ALA A 158 -0.20 -1.12 -14.24
CA ALA A 158 -0.82 -0.70 -13.00
C ALA A 158 0.15 0.11 -12.13
N LEU A 159 1.43 -0.29 -12.07
CA LEU A 159 2.48 0.41 -11.35
C LEU A 159 2.66 1.83 -11.88
N GLY A 160 2.76 2.01 -13.20
CA GLY A 160 2.87 3.32 -13.84
C GLY A 160 1.72 4.25 -13.44
N PHE A 161 0.49 3.80 -13.62
CA PHE A 161 -0.69 4.60 -13.24
C PHE A 161 -0.73 4.96 -11.75
N CYS A 162 -0.37 4.02 -10.87
CA CYS A 162 -0.38 4.28 -9.43
C CYS A 162 0.73 5.25 -9.00
N LEU A 163 1.94 5.14 -9.56
CA LEU A 163 3.05 6.05 -9.24
C LEU A 163 2.80 7.47 -9.76
N GLU A 164 2.27 7.62 -10.97
CA GLU A 164 1.90 8.92 -11.53
C GLU A 164 0.83 9.61 -10.66
N THR A 165 -0.23 8.90 -10.30
CA THR A 165 -1.28 9.43 -9.43
C THR A 165 -0.77 9.74 -8.02
N LEU A 166 0.15 8.92 -7.48
CA LEU A 166 0.82 9.20 -6.21
C LEU A 166 1.61 10.51 -6.27
N TYR A 167 2.29 10.77 -7.38
CA TYR A 167 3.05 12.01 -7.56
C TYR A 167 2.14 13.22 -7.59
N GLU A 168 1.02 13.17 -8.33
CA GLU A 168 0.00 14.22 -8.34
C GLU A 168 -0.55 14.51 -6.94
N PHE A 169 -0.84 13.46 -6.15
CA PHE A 169 -1.24 13.60 -4.75
C PHE A 169 -0.17 14.30 -3.91
N LEU A 170 1.10 13.92 -4.08
CA LEU A 170 2.19 14.52 -3.31
C LEU A 170 2.47 15.98 -3.72
N GLN A 171 2.26 16.35 -4.99
CA GLN A 171 2.29 17.73 -5.44
C GLN A 171 1.20 18.56 -4.74
N GLU A 172 -0.03 18.05 -4.69
CA GLU A 172 -1.12 18.69 -3.93
C GLU A 172 -0.74 18.92 -2.47
N LYS A 173 -0.03 17.96 -1.86
CA LYS A 173 0.44 18.06 -0.47
C LYS A 173 1.76 18.80 -0.30
N LYS A 174 2.38 19.33 -1.36
CA LYS A 174 3.70 19.99 -1.36
C LYS A 174 4.80 19.10 -0.77
N GLN A 175 4.77 17.82 -1.11
CA GLN A 175 5.72 16.80 -0.66
C GLN A 175 6.48 16.15 -1.84
N ASP A 176 6.24 16.59 -3.05
CA ASP A 176 6.78 16.08 -4.31
C ASP A 176 8.30 16.31 -4.48
N GLN A 177 8.92 17.12 -3.62
CA GLN A 177 10.37 17.31 -3.58
C GLN A 177 11.08 16.46 -2.52
N LYS A 178 10.33 15.63 -1.80
CA LYS A 178 10.84 14.79 -0.71
C LYS A 178 10.74 13.32 -1.07
N THR A 179 11.72 12.53 -0.63
CA THR A 179 11.71 11.08 -0.86
C THR A 179 10.51 10.41 -0.17
N THR A 180 9.68 9.73 -0.96
CA THR A 180 8.58 8.90 -0.45
C THR A 180 8.93 7.42 -0.64
N HIS A 181 8.82 6.63 0.43
CA HIS A 181 9.03 5.20 0.37
C HIS A 181 7.74 4.47 -0.02
N VAL A 182 7.89 3.56 -0.99
CA VAL A 182 6.85 2.65 -1.45
C VAL A 182 7.25 1.24 -1.02
N VAL A 183 6.51 0.68 -0.08
CA VAL A 183 6.80 -0.61 0.56
C VAL A 183 5.96 -1.68 -0.12
N VAL A 184 6.62 -2.71 -0.65
CA VAL A 184 6.02 -3.86 -1.33
C VAL A 184 6.43 -5.16 -0.63
N GLU A 185 5.63 -6.22 -0.73
CA GLU A 185 6.03 -7.54 -0.23
C GLU A 185 6.99 -8.23 -1.21
N CYS A 186 8.06 -8.87 -0.69
CA CYS A 186 8.96 -9.69 -1.49
C CYS A 186 8.25 -10.89 -2.10
N ARG A 187 8.54 -11.19 -3.35
CA ARG A 187 7.99 -12.35 -4.10
C ARG A 187 9.06 -13.37 -4.48
N GLY A 188 10.30 -12.96 -4.47
CA GLY A 188 11.48 -13.74 -4.81
C GLY A 188 12.44 -12.93 -5.67
N ASP A 189 13.71 -13.31 -5.62
CA ASP A 189 14.83 -12.55 -6.17
C ASP A 189 14.65 -12.11 -7.64
N LYS A 190 14.02 -12.94 -8.46
CA LYS A 190 13.83 -12.62 -9.88
C LYS A 190 12.72 -11.60 -10.07
N GLU A 191 11.57 -11.85 -9.47
CA GLU A 191 10.40 -10.97 -9.57
C GLU A 191 10.66 -9.61 -8.91
N ASP A 192 11.33 -9.61 -7.76
CA ASP A 192 11.72 -8.39 -7.04
C ASP A 192 12.68 -7.53 -7.88
N LYS A 193 13.65 -8.13 -8.57
CA LYS A 193 14.55 -7.40 -9.48
C LYS A 193 13.84 -6.84 -10.71
N GLU A 194 12.93 -7.60 -11.31
CA GLU A 194 12.13 -7.14 -12.44
C GLU A 194 11.22 -5.97 -12.02
N LEU A 195 10.62 -6.06 -10.85
CA LEU A 195 9.80 -4.98 -10.28
C LEU A 195 10.64 -3.74 -9.97
N GLU A 196 11.81 -3.90 -9.33
CA GLU A 196 12.71 -2.79 -9.02
C GLU A 196 13.17 -2.07 -10.28
N LEU A 197 13.53 -2.82 -11.32
CA LEU A 197 13.95 -2.25 -12.59
C LEU A 197 12.85 -1.39 -13.23
N GLU A 198 11.62 -1.91 -13.28
CA GLU A 198 10.48 -1.17 -13.83
C GLU A 198 10.12 0.04 -12.97
N PHE A 199 10.14 -0.10 -11.65
CA PHE A 199 9.91 1.00 -10.72
C PHE A 199 10.90 2.15 -10.96
N ARG A 200 12.21 1.83 -11.09
CA ARG A 200 13.25 2.83 -11.36
C ARG A 200 13.06 3.47 -12.73
N ARG A 201 12.77 2.69 -13.76
CA ARG A 201 12.49 3.18 -15.10
C ARG A 201 11.39 4.25 -15.10
N ILE A 202 10.28 3.96 -14.42
CA ILE A 202 9.16 4.90 -14.28
C ILE A 202 9.60 6.14 -13.49
N CYS A 203 10.29 5.95 -12.36
CA CYS A 203 10.74 7.05 -11.52
C CYS A 203 11.79 7.95 -12.18
N ASP A 204 12.60 7.41 -13.08
CA ASP A 204 13.65 8.16 -13.81
C ASP A 204 13.09 8.95 -15.01
N GLY A 205 11.78 8.94 -15.24
CA GLY A 205 11.12 9.78 -16.23
C GLY A 205 10.39 9.04 -17.36
N GLU A 206 10.49 7.69 -17.44
CA GLU A 206 9.70 6.92 -18.40
C GLU A 206 8.24 6.74 -17.92
N ASN A 207 7.57 7.87 -17.75
CA ASN A 207 6.17 7.99 -17.31
C ASN A 207 5.43 9.03 -18.16
N GLN A 208 4.11 9.11 -18.05
CA GLN A 208 3.30 10.04 -18.83
C GLN A 208 3.51 11.50 -18.43
N LEU A 209 4.01 11.75 -17.22
CA LEU A 209 4.30 13.09 -16.71
C LEU A 209 5.62 13.63 -17.23
N SER A 210 6.47 12.78 -17.83
CA SER A 210 7.85 13.11 -18.24
C SER A 210 8.66 13.76 -17.11
N ALA A 211 8.44 13.32 -15.86
CA ALA A 211 9.02 13.88 -14.66
C ALA A 211 9.79 12.81 -13.86
N THR A 212 10.85 13.23 -13.18
CA THR A 212 11.51 12.38 -12.18
C THR A 212 10.65 12.32 -10.91
N LEU A 213 10.34 11.10 -10.45
CA LEU A 213 9.53 10.87 -9.28
C LEU A 213 10.43 10.51 -8.08
N PRO A 214 10.41 11.28 -6.97
CA PRO A 214 11.31 11.07 -5.85
C PRO A 214 10.85 9.89 -4.96
N PHE A 215 10.71 8.71 -5.56
CA PHE A 215 10.24 7.52 -4.86
C PHE A 215 11.35 6.50 -4.68
N ASN A 216 11.34 5.83 -3.53
CA ASN A 216 12.20 4.69 -3.25
C ASN A 216 11.35 3.47 -2.91
N ILE A 217 11.63 2.36 -3.61
CA ILE A 217 11.01 1.07 -3.31
C ILE A 217 11.71 0.41 -2.12
N VAL A 218 10.91 -0.21 -1.26
CA VAL A 218 11.38 -1.01 -0.12
C VAL A 218 10.72 -2.37 -0.19
N PHE A 219 11.53 -3.43 -0.32
CA PHE A 219 11.05 -4.80 -0.29
C PHE A 219 10.97 -5.30 1.15
N ALA A 220 9.77 -5.61 1.61
CA ALA A 220 9.54 -6.13 2.94
C ALA A 220 9.41 -7.66 2.89
N ASN A 221 10.06 -8.34 3.83
CA ASN A 221 9.88 -9.79 3.98
C ASN A 221 8.41 -10.09 4.32
N LYS A 222 7.88 -11.15 3.75
CA LYS A 222 6.52 -11.65 4.00
C LYS A 222 6.19 -11.80 5.50
N MET A 223 7.18 -12.14 6.30
CA MET A 223 7.05 -12.31 7.75
C MET A 223 7.24 -11.01 8.55
N ALA A 224 7.38 -9.87 7.88
CA ALA A 224 7.62 -8.58 8.55
C ALA A 224 6.44 -8.09 9.41
N ASN A 225 5.28 -8.74 9.35
CA ASN A 225 4.07 -8.39 10.12
C ASN A 225 3.70 -6.90 10.02
N SER A 226 3.91 -6.30 8.84
CA SER A 226 3.65 -4.89 8.59
C SER A 226 2.15 -4.60 8.58
N SER A 227 1.67 -3.76 9.49
CA SER A 227 0.27 -3.33 9.53
C SER A 227 -0.19 -2.68 8.23
N GLY A 228 0.70 -1.92 7.57
CA GLY A 228 0.37 -1.26 6.30
C GLY A 228 0.20 -2.24 5.14
N LEU A 229 1.07 -3.25 5.03
CA LEU A 229 0.94 -4.30 4.01
C LEU A 229 -0.32 -5.14 4.24
N GLN A 230 -0.65 -5.48 5.49
CA GLN A 230 -1.88 -6.20 5.81
C GLN A 230 -3.13 -5.39 5.41
N LEU A 231 -3.12 -4.08 5.60
CA LEU A 231 -4.23 -3.22 5.13
C LEU A 231 -4.30 -3.18 3.60
N ALA A 232 -3.16 -3.14 2.91
CA ALA A 232 -3.12 -3.16 1.44
C ALA A 232 -3.68 -4.49 0.88
N ASP A 233 -3.32 -5.64 1.46
CA ASP A 233 -3.89 -6.95 1.11
C ASP A 233 -5.43 -6.99 1.29
N LEU A 234 -5.92 -6.48 2.42
CA LEU A 234 -7.34 -6.49 2.74
C LEU A 234 -8.20 -5.62 1.80
N VAL A 235 -7.64 -4.59 1.17
CA VAL A 235 -8.41 -3.69 0.30
C VAL A 235 -8.35 -4.06 -1.18
N ALA A 236 -7.31 -4.76 -1.64
CA ALA A 236 -7.11 -5.03 -3.07
C ALA A 236 -8.24 -5.89 -3.68
N ARG A 237 -8.61 -6.99 -3.03
CA ARG A 237 -9.65 -7.89 -3.56
C ARG A 237 -11.05 -7.27 -3.63
N PRO A 238 -11.57 -6.56 -2.62
CA PRO A 238 -12.85 -5.84 -2.73
C PRO A 238 -12.92 -4.89 -3.91
N ILE A 239 -11.81 -4.22 -4.27
CA ILE A 239 -11.73 -3.34 -5.44
C ILE A 239 -11.93 -4.15 -6.74
N GLY A 240 -11.21 -5.26 -6.91
CA GLY A 240 -11.40 -6.10 -8.10
C GLY A 240 -12.82 -6.66 -8.21
N LEU A 241 -13.42 -7.07 -7.08
CA LEU A 241 -14.80 -7.57 -7.06
C LEU A 241 -15.82 -6.49 -7.46
N SER A 242 -15.60 -5.23 -7.15
CA SER A 242 -16.50 -4.14 -7.57
C SER A 242 -16.54 -3.95 -9.08
N VAL A 243 -15.43 -4.23 -9.76
CA VAL A 243 -15.34 -4.13 -11.22
C VAL A 243 -15.96 -5.33 -11.92
N ILE A 244 -15.65 -6.56 -11.47
CA ILE A 244 -16.14 -7.78 -12.13
C ILE A 244 -17.57 -8.17 -11.75
N ARG A 245 -18.09 -7.63 -10.65
CA ARG A 245 -19.46 -7.92 -10.13
C ARG A 245 -20.12 -6.64 -9.62
N PRO A 246 -20.33 -5.64 -10.47
CA PRO A 246 -20.78 -4.30 -10.04
C PRO A 246 -22.17 -4.29 -9.38
N THR A 247 -23.00 -5.28 -9.68
CA THR A 247 -24.35 -5.41 -9.10
C THR A 247 -24.39 -6.22 -7.80
N GLN A 248 -23.28 -6.89 -7.43
CA GLN A 248 -23.22 -7.66 -6.19
C GLN A 248 -22.92 -6.73 -5.01
N PRO A 249 -23.68 -6.80 -3.89
CA PRO A 249 -23.36 -6.05 -2.70
C PRO A 249 -21.91 -6.28 -2.22
N ASN A 250 -21.15 -5.20 -2.10
CA ASN A 250 -19.74 -5.23 -1.68
C ASN A 250 -19.51 -4.17 -0.59
N ARG A 251 -19.88 -4.52 0.65
CA ARG A 251 -19.77 -3.62 1.79
C ARG A 251 -18.35 -3.07 2.00
N ALA A 252 -17.33 -3.90 1.78
CA ALA A 252 -15.95 -3.45 1.92
C ALA A 252 -15.64 -2.34 0.90
N TYR A 253 -16.04 -2.52 -0.36
CA TYR A 253 -15.83 -1.49 -1.39
C TYR A 253 -16.59 -0.19 -1.09
N GLU A 254 -17.82 -0.26 -0.55
CA GLU A 254 -18.58 0.94 -0.17
C GLU A 254 -17.82 1.81 0.86
N ILE A 255 -17.08 1.18 1.77
CA ILE A 255 -16.21 1.87 2.72
C ILE A 255 -14.99 2.45 2.00
N LEU A 256 -14.40 1.69 1.08
CA LEU A 256 -13.20 2.10 0.35
C LEU A 256 -13.44 3.29 -0.58
N LYS A 257 -14.67 3.49 -1.09
CA LYS A 257 -15.01 4.66 -1.92
C LYS A 257 -14.59 5.98 -1.27
N ARG A 258 -14.70 6.08 0.06
CA ARG A 258 -14.32 7.28 0.82
C ARG A 258 -12.81 7.46 1.02
N LYS A 259 -12.03 6.47 0.63
CA LYS A 259 -10.56 6.47 0.77
C LYS A 259 -9.86 6.86 -0.53
N PHE A 260 -10.49 6.62 -1.67
CA PHE A 260 -9.87 6.94 -2.96
C PHE A 260 -9.48 8.41 -3.06
N TYR A 261 -8.32 8.63 -3.68
CA TYR A 261 -7.94 9.95 -4.14
C TYR A 261 -8.94 10.43 -5.19
N CYS A 262 -9.39 11.66 -5.09
CA CYS A 262 -10.40 12.21 -5.98
C CYS A 262 -10.02 13.60 -6.48
N GLU A 263 -10.63 14.01 -7.57
CA GLU A 263 -10.43 15.33 -8.14
C GLU A 263 -10.79 16.42 -7.11
N GLY A 264 -9.90 17.42 -6.97
CA GLY A 264 -10.07 18.48 -5.95
C GLY A 264 -9.85 18.04 -4.51
N GLY A 265 -9.21 16.88 -4.32
CA GLY A 265 -8.83 16.39 -3.00
C GLY A 265 -10.04 15.95 -2.16
N ARG A 266 -9.98 16.23 -0.85
CA ARG A 266 -10.97 15.73 0.11
C ARG A 266 -12.36 16.39 0.05
N GLU A 267 -12.57 17.42 -0.74
CA GLU A 267 -13.88 18.05 -0.90
C GLU A 267 -14.89 17.13 -1.59
N LYS A 268 -14.39 16.17 -2.37
CA LYS A 268 -15.22 15.22 -3.15
C LYS A 268 -15.14 13.79 -2.62
N VAL A 269 -14.90 13.60 -1.32
CA VAL A 269 -14.78 12.27 -0.70
C VAL A 269 -15.93 11.34 -1.10
N GLY A 270 -15.56 10.19 -1.68
CA GLY A 270 -16.51 9.18 -2.15
C GLY A 270 -17.18 9.46 -3.49
N LYS A 271 -16.78 10.54 -4.17
CA LYS A 271 -17.25 10.92 -5.51
C LYS A 271 -16.08 11.34 -6.38
N ASP A 272 -16.24 11.27 -7.68
CA ASP A 272 -15.27 11.74 -8.67
C ASP A 272 -13.84 11.19 -8.44
N PHE A 273 -13.77 9.92 -8.03
CA PHE A 273 -12.49 9.20 -7.83
C PHE A 273 -12.13 8.33 -9.04
N GLU A 274 -13.07 8.07 -9.93
CA GLU A 274 -12.84 7.36 -11.18
C GLU A 274 -11.84 8.14 -12.04
N ASN A 275 -10.86 7.43 -12.60
CA ASN A 275 -9.71 7.98 -13.32
C ASN A 275 -8.74 8.84 -12.48
N TRP A 276 -9.00 9.03 -11.20
CA TRP A 276 -8.09 9.63 -10.22
C TRP A 276 -7.53 8.58 -9.27
N GLY A 277 -8.22 8.28 -8.19
CA GLY A 277 -7.80 7.26 -7.23
C GLY A 277 -8.10 5.82 -7.66
N LEU A 278 -9.03 5.62 -8.58
CA LEU A 278 -9.34 4.33 -9.17
C LEU A 278 -9.28 4.41 -10.69
N LYS A 279 -8.36 3.64 -11.30
CA LYS A 279 -8.26 3.50 -12.76
C LYS A 279 -8.61 2.08 -13.16
N VAL A 280 -9.48 1.93 -14.16
CA VAL A 280 -9.78 0.63 -14.79
C VAL A 280 -9.21 0.66 -16.21
N PHE A 281 -8.38 -0.33 -16.54
CA PHE A 281 -7.74 -0.41 -17.84
C PHE A 281 -7.82 -1.83 -18.43
N PRO A 282 -8.10 -1.95 -19.73
CA PRO A 282 -8.52 -0.91 -20.67
C PRO A 282 -9.84 -0.28 -20.28
N VAL A 283 -10.03 1.00 -20.63
CA VAL A 283 -11.31 1.69 -20.41
C VAL A 283 -12.43 0.89 -21.08
N PRO A 284 -13.51 0.54 -20.35
CA PRO A 284 -14.66 -0.17 -20.91
C PRO A 284 -15.22 0.54 -22.13
N GLU A 285 -15.68 -0.21 -23.14
CA GLU A 285 -16.22 0.40 -24.37
C GLU A 285 -17.41 1.32 -24.13
N SER A 286 -18.18 1.02 -23.09
CA SER A 286 -19.31 1.84 -22.65
C SER A 286 -18.93 3.24 -22.11
N GLU A 287 -17.68 3.43 -21.72
CA GLU A 287 -17.15 4.66 -21.11
C GLU A 287 -16.20 5.44 -22.03
N LYS A 288 -15.97 4.94 -23.24
CA LYS A 288 -15.17 5.68 -24.22
C LYS A 288 -15.96 6.91 -24.68
N PRO A 289 -15.36 8.11 -24.66
CA PRO A 289 -15.97 9.27 -25.27
C PRO A 289 -16.27 8.98 -26.75
N ARG A 290 -17.49 9.29 -27.21
CA ARG A 290 -17.93 9.10 -28.59
C ARG A 290 -17.22 10.06 -29.54
#